data_f86e8333fc5dd1c58b3a6a42ecb64e06
#
_entry.id   f86e8333fc5dd1c58b3a6a42ecb64e06
#
_cell.length_a   1.000
_cell.length_b   1.000
_cell.length_c   1.000
_cell.angle_alpha   90.00
_cell.angle_beta   90.00
_cell.angle_gamma   90.00
#
_symmetry.space_group_name_H-M   'P 1'
#
loop_
_entity.id
_entity.type
_entity.pdbx_description
1 polymer ?
#
loop_
_entity_poly.entity_id
_entity_poly.type
_entity_poly.pdbx_seq_one_letter_code
_entity_poly.pdbx_strand_id
1 'polypeptide(L)'
;MDDGAPAVSLSETARDKLRQVVAKIERLEEEKKEVAEQIKEVYGEAKSMGYDTKALRAVVKLRKQDRQEREEQQSILDTYLLALGEI
;
A
#
# COMPACT_ATOMS: atom_id res chain seq x y z
N MET A 1 27.19 10.44 10.55
CA MET A 1 28.34 10.82 9.97
C MET A 1 28.72 10.00 8.77
N ASP A 2 29.33 10.61 7.93
CA ASP A 2 29.91 9.83 6.90
C ASP A 2 30.99 8.99 7.50
N ASP A 3 30.81 7.80 7.77
CA ASP A 3 31.73 6.90 8.37
C ASP A 3 33.12 6.92 7.75
N GLY A 4 33.51 8.00 7.15
CA GLY A 4 34.79 8.18 6.56
C GLY A 4 34.91 7.64 5.15
N ALA A 5 33.86 7.09 4.60
CA ALA A 5 33.89 6.68 3.20
C ALA A 5 33.97 7.96 2.32
N PRO A 6 34.92 8.04 1.41
CA PRO A 6 35.02 9.18 0.54
C PRO A 6 33.79 9.27 -0.37
N ALA A 7 33.35 10.48 -0.65
CA ALA A 7 32.30 10.67 -1.62
C ALA A 7 32.76 10.12 -2.97
N VAL A 8 31.93 9.29 -3.58
CA VAL A 8 32.23 8.76 -4.91
C VAL A 8 32.12 9.88 -5.92
N SER A 9 33.20 10.09 -6.68
CA SER A 9 33.19 11.07 -7.75
C SER A 9 32.48 10.46 -8.95
N LEU A 10 31.35 11.03 -9.32
CA LEU A 10 30.59 10.59 -10.47
C LEU A 10 30.94 11.40 -11.71
N SER A 11 30.96 10.77 -12.87
CA SER A 11 31.09 11.46 -14.14
C SER A 11 29.86 12.36 -14.37
N GLU A 12 30.02 13.31 -15.31
CA GLU A 12 28.94 14.20 -15.70
C GLU A 12 27.69 13.43 -16.13
N THR A 13 27.88 12.38 -16.94
CA THR A 13 26.79 11.53 -17.42
C THR A 13 26.11 10.80 -16.25
N ALA A 14 26.88 10.27 -15.32
CA ALA A 14 26.35 9.59 -14.15
C ALA A 14 25.56 10.54 -13.26
N ARG A 15 26.03 11.78 -13.10
CA ARG A 15 25.29 12.81 -12.35
C ARG A 15 23.96 13.14 -12.99
N ASP A 16 23.95 13.29 -14.32
CA ASP A 16 22.71 13.57 -15.04
C ASP A 16 21.71 12.45 -14.90
N LYS A 17 22.16 11.21 -15.00
CA LYS A 17 21.30 10.04 -14.78
C LYS A 17 20.76 10.00 -13.37
N LEU A 18 21.58 10.33 -12.39
CA LEU A 18 21.15 10.38 -10.99
C LEU A 18 20.07 11.45 -10.79
N ARG A 19 20.25 12.64 -11.37
CA ARG A 19 19.24 13.69 -11.31
C ARG A 19 17.92 13.25 -11.94
N GLN A 20 17.98 12.56 -13.06
CA GLN A 20 16.79 12.05 -13.73
C GLN A 20 16.08 10.99 -12.88
N VAL A 21 16.83 10.10 -12.25
CA VAL A 21 16.28 9.07 -11.38
C VAL A 21 15.57 9.72 -10.18
N VAL A 22 16.23 10.66 -9.53
CA VAL A 22 15.65 11.38 -8.40
C VAL A 22 14.38 12.12 -8.82
N ALA A 23 14.43 12.82 -9.95
CA ALA A 23 13.26 13.56 -10.44
C ALA A 23 12.06 12.62 -10.73
N LYS A 24 12.33 11.45 -11.29
CA LYS A 24 11.27 10.45 -11.53
C LYS A 24 10.67 9.94 -10.23
N ILE A 25 11.52 9.64 -9.25
CA ILE A 25 11.06 9.17 -7.94
C ILE A 25 10.19 10.24 -7.28
N GLU A 26 10.66 11.49 -7.27
CA GLU A 26 9.89 12.58 -6.66
C GLU A 26 8.56 12.80 -7.32
N ARG A 27 8.51 12.71 -8.65
CA ARG A 27 7.26 12.82 -9.40
C ARG A 27 6.29 11.70 -9.03
N LEU A 28 6.78 10.47 -8.97
CA LEU A 28 5.96 9.30 -8.63
C LEU A 28 5.48 9.35 -7.18
N GLU A 29 6.31 9.84 -6.27
CA GLU A 29 5.89 10.05 -4.88
C GLU A 29 4.79 11.09 -4.78
N GLU A 30 4.86 12.16 -5.57
CA GLU A 30 3.80 13.17 -5.62
C GLU A 30 2.52 12.61 -6.20
N GLU A 31 2.59 11.84 -7.29
CA GLU A 31 1.44 11.17 -7.89
C GLU A 31 0.80 10.20 -6.89
N LYS A 32 1.62 9.45 -6.17
CA LYS A 32 1.16 8.53 -5.13
C LYS A 32 0.38 9.27 -4.04
N LYS A 33 0.87 10.41 -3.61
CA LYS A 33 0.21 11.26 -2.62
C LYS A 33 -1.14 11.75 -3.12
N GLU A 34 -1.20 12.21 -4.37
CA GLU A 34 -2.45 12.65 -4.99
C GLU A 34 -3.47 11.52 -5.09
N VAL A 35 -3.02 10.33 -5.49
CA VAL A 35 -3.90 9.16 -5.55
C VAL A 35 -4.40 8.78 -4.16
N ALA A 36 -3.54 8.82 -3.15
CA ALA A 36 -3.94 8.54 -1.77
C ALA A 36 -5.02 9.51 -1.28
N GLU A 37 -4.90 10.78 -1.64
CA GLU A 37 -5.92 11.79 -1.32
C GLU A 37 -7.24 11.52 -2.02
N GLN A 38 -7.20 11.12 -3.29
CA GLN A 38 -8.39 10.74 -4.05
C GLN A 38 -9.10 9.53 -3.43
N ILE A 39 -8.35 8.53 -3.00
CA ILE A 39 -8.90 7.35 -2.33
C ILE A 39 -9.60 7.78 -1.03
N LYS A 40 -8.97 8.64 -0.26
CA LYS A 40 -9.55 9.19 0.97
C LYS A 40 -10.86 9.91 0.71
N GLU A 41 -10.92 10.69 -0.37
CA GLU A 41 -12.12 11.40 -0.76
C GLU A 41 -13.27 10.45 -1.11
N VAL A 42 -12.97 9.38 -1.84
CA VAL A 42 -13.98 8.37 -2.21
C VAL A 42 -14.55 7.68 -0.97
N TYR A 43 -13.71 7.33 0.00
CA TYR A 43 -14.20 6.80 1.27
C TYR A 43 -15.05 7.82 2.03
N GLY A 44 -14.68 9.09 1.98
CA GLY A 44 -15.48 10.16 2.57
C GLY A 44 -16.86 10.29 1.93
N GLU A 45 -16.93 10.21 0.61
CA GLU A 45 -18.19 10.19 -0.12
C GLU A 45 -19.05 8.99 0.28
N ALA A 46 -18.45 7.81 0.33
CA ALA A 46 -19.14 6.60 0.74
C ALA A 46 -19.73 6.72 2.15
N LYS A 47 -18.97 7.29 3.07
CA LYS A 47 -19.44 7.58 4.42
C LYS A 47 -20.63 8.50 4.43
N SER A 48 -20.61 9.56 3.61
CA SER A 48 -21.72 10.49 3.45
C SER A 48 -22.97 9.81 2.91
N MET A 49 -22.81 8.75 2.13
CA MET A 49 -23.91 7.98 1.59
C MET A 49 -24.43 6.93 2.57
N GLY A 50 -23.85 6.81 3.75
CA GLY A 50 -24.28 5.88 4.77
C GLY A 50 -23.56 4.53 4.76
N TYR A 51 -22.55 4.35 3.93
CA TYR A 51 -21.78 3.13 3.93
C TYR A 51 -20.79 3.07 5.09
N ASP A 52 -20.54 1.86 5.57
CA ASP A 52 -19.53 1.61 6.59
C ASP A 52 -18.16 1.56 5.92
N THR A 53 -17.33 2.56 6.17
CA THR A 53 -16.01 2.65 5.53
C THR A 53 -15.05 1.56 5.99
N LYS A 54 -15.19 1.08 7.22
CA LYS A 54 -14.39 -0.04 7.71
C LYS A 54 -14.71 -1.31 6.94
N ALA A 55 -16.00 -1.56 6.72
CA ALA A 55 -16.44 -2.69 5.92
C ALA A 55 -15.98 -2.57 4.47
N LEU A 56 -16.03 -1.38 3.88
CA LEU A 56 -15.55 -1.15 2.52
C LEU A 56 -14.07 -1.44 2.38
N ARG A 57 -13.25 -1.01 3.34
CA ARG A 57 -11.82 -1.32 3.34
C ARG A 57 -11.56 -2.80 3.41
N ALA A 58 -12.33 -3.52 4.22
CA ALA A 58 -12.23 -4.98 4.32
C ALA A 58 -12.61 -5.65 3.00
N VAL A 59 -13.67 -5.18 2.34
CA VAL A 59 -14.08 -5.68 1.02
C VAL A 59 -12.98 -5.48 -0.01
N VAL A 60 -12.41 -4.29 -0.08
CA VAL A 60 -11.34 -3.99 -1.03
C VAL A 60 -10.12 -4.89 -0.79
N LYS A 61 -9.76 -5.09 0.47
CA LYS A 61 -8.66 -5.99 0.83
C LYS A 61 -8.93 -7.42 0.40
N LEU A 62 -10.12 -7.93 0.67
CA LEU A 62 -10.52 -9.29 0.28
C LEU A 62 -10.53 -9.47 -1.23
N ARG A 63 -10.97 -8.47 -1.97
CA ARG A 63 -11.02 -8.53 -3.44
C ARG A 63 -9.65 -8.55 -4.10
N LYS A 64 -8.61 -8.10 -3.40
CA LYS A 64 -7.23 -8.20 -3.87
C LYS A 64 -6.63 -9.59 -3.68
N GLN A 65 -7.19 -10.37 -2.79
CA GLN A 65 -6.71 -11.71 -2.50
C GLN A 65 -7.22 -12.70 -3.55
N ASP A 66 -6.42 -13.71 -3.83
CA ASP A 66 -6.85 -14.85 -4.59
C ASP A 66 -8.02 -15.53 -3.86
N ARG A 67 -9.03 -15.98 -4.60
CA ARG A 67 -10.21 -16.63 -4.03
C ARG A 67 -9.82 -17.86 -3.20
N GLN A 68 -8.86 -18.64 -3.70
CA GLN A 68 -8.40 -19.84 -3.00
C GLN A 68 -7.69 -19.48 -1.69
N GLU A 69 -6.84 -18.48 -1.70
CA GLU A 69 -6.19 -17.98 -0.48
C GLU A 69 -7.21 -17.51 0.55
N ARG A 70 -8.22 -16.82 0.10
CA ARG A 70 -9.28 -16.30 0.97
C ARG A 70 -10.07 -17.44 1.61
N GLU A 71 -10.38 -18.47 0.84
CA GLU A 71 -11.07 -19.66 1.33
C GLU A 71 -10.20 -20.44 2.32
N GLU A 72 -8.91 -20.57 2.04
CA GLU A 72 -7.95 -21.21 2.95
C GLU A 72 -7.85 -20.47 4.29
N GLN A 73 -7.74 -19.16 4.24
CA GLN A 73 -7.65 -18.33 5.45
C GLN A 73 -8.93 -18.46 6.29
N GLN A 74 -10.08 -18.44 5.64
CA GLN A 74 -11.35 -18.60 6.33
C GLN A 74 -11.46 -19.97 6.97
N SER A 75 -11.03 -21.01 6.28
CA SER A 75 -11.02 -22.38 6.78
C SER A 75 -10.14 -22.54 8.01
N ILE A 76 -8.95 -21.94 7.98
CA ILE A 76 -8.02 -21.95 9.12
C ILE A 76 -8.63 -21.22 10.32
N LEU A 77 -9.18 -20.04 10.09
CA LEU A 77 -9.84 -19.27 11.13
C LEU A 77 -10.99 -20.05 11.77
N ASP A 78 -11.84 -20.65 10.96
CA ASP A 78 -12.96 -21.48 11.43
C ASP A 78 -12.47 -22.64 12.28
N THR A 79 -11.38 -23.30 11.88
CA THR A 79 -10.78 -24.39 12.63
C THR A 79 -10.36 -23.94 14.04
N TYR A 80 -9.75 -22.77 14.14
CA TYR A 80 -9.32 -22.23 15.43
C TYR A 80 -10.49 -21.80 16.29
N LEU A 81 -11.48 -21.16 15.70
CA LEU A 81 -12.69 -20.75 16.42
C LEU A 81 -13.47 -21.96 16.92
N LEU A 82 -13.56 -23.01 16.10
CA LEU A 82 -14.20 -24.25 16.51
C LEU A 82 -13.45 -24.91 17.67
N ALA A 83 -12.11 -24.94 17.60
CA ALA A 83 -11.28 -25.48 18.67
C ALA A 83 -11.45 -24.71 19.99
N LEU A 84 -11.71 -23.41 19.91
CA LEU A 84 -11.97 -22.57 21.07
C LEU A 84 -13.42 -22.62 21.55
N GLY A 85 -14.29 -23.30 20.83
CA GLY A 85 -15.71 -23.39 21.17
C GLY A 85 -16.50 -22.14 20.88
N GLU A 86 -16.03 -21.30 19.94
CA GLU A 86 -16.68 -20.04 19.58
C GLU A 86 -17.60 -20.14 18.37
N ILE A 87 -17.56 -21.26 17.69
CA ILE A 87 -18.52 -21.60 16.63
C ILE A 87 -18.90 -23.05 16.67
#